data_90cbb09dd18a1b191fe6412343b81e38
#
_entry.id   90cbb09dd18a1b191fe6412343b81e38
#
_cell.length_a   1.000
_cell.length_b   1.000
_cell.length_c   1.000
_cell.angle_alpha   90.00
_cell.angle_beta   90.00
_cell.angle_gamma   90.00
#
_symmetry.space_group_name_H-M   'P 1'
#
loop_
_entity.id
_entity.type
_entity.pdbx_description
1 polymer ?
#
loop_
_entity_poly.entity_id
_entity_poly.type
_entity_poly.pdbx_seq_one_letter_code
_entity_poly.pdbx_strand_id
1 'polypeptide(L)'
;MGIFDKIFGKKKQTSDVNIFDKLYPYQKEAVASAIANDKGIVCMPTGTGKTYIQSAIIADDIIKNGDFQIYVVNAPRIVLTYQLLKEVYGFLAEAKIEARYMFVHSGGKMNEKELEDIRIKANLDGANIPFSEIGSGTNIAEIREMIGKAKKQNLPLIFFSTYHSAERIEDARVGFKPISIVLNDEAHYLVQEQFHDILHTLKSNRCYFFTATTISTPSDTGRGMNNKESYGDVLYVMTPREAIDLGKMVRPRLHFVITDGVYNTDDYNNSLNKIIKDTFEQHERILTKTLPKVLVSAKGTQDIKNFLKSIECRQLMRDGVSIYAVASNGEIGNNINGEQVSREEFLRRLKTDGLDVTRKLIVLHYDILAEGIDVSGFSGIMPLRTLSKSKFLQTYGRSARPDAEDRRKVDNGEINVDDLELMNKPYAYIMIPSVYSGNDDDKANVVQLITELRDYGFNPNEDIVGTDRIHGISEEEQLESLNELKRNLPNIGETIENLQVVLEAEKHAKLSKSELLKNQFGI
;
A
#
# COMPACT_ATOMS: atom_id res chain seq x y z
N MET A 1 -17.51 -28.61 -12.70
CA MET A 1 -17.23 -28.69 -11.25
C MET A 1 -15.78 -28.35 -11.05
N GLY A 2 -15.49 -27.10 -10.66
CA GLY A 2 -14.13 -26.59 -10.51
C GLY A 2 -13.44 -27.14 -9.26
N ILE A 3 -12.14 -26.98 -9.20
CA ILE A 3 -11.30 -27.31 -8.03
C ILE A 3 -11.89 -26.66 -6.75
N PHE A 4 -12.52 -25.51 -6.89
CA PHE A 4 -13.15 -24.74 -5.81
C PHE A 4 -14.31 -25.49 -5.13
N ASP A 5 -15.18 -26.16 -5.91
CA ASP A 5 -16.30 -26.95 -5.36
C ASP A 5 -15.82 -28.18 -4.57
N LYS A 6 -14.62 -28.68 -4.86
CA LYS A 6 -13.99 -29.75 -4.11
C LYS A 6 -13.33 -29.30 -2.81
N ILE A 7 -12.80 -28.07 -2.78
CA ILE A 7 -12.10 -27.49 -1.63
C ILE A 7 -13.10 -26.97 -0.59
N PHE A 8 -14.15 -26.28 -1.02
CA PHE A 8 -15.16 -25.65 -0.14
C PHE A 8 -16.44 -26.48 0.04
N GLY A 9 -16.35 -27.79 0.01
CA GLY A 9 -17.42 -28.77 0.03
C GLY A 9 -18.68 -28.38 0.82
N LYS A 10 -19.85 -28.74 0.27
CA LYS A 10 -21.19 -28.51 0.83
C LYS A 10 -21.32 -29.01 2.27
N LYS A 11 -21.06 -28.17 3.28
CA LYS A 11 -21.51 -28.40 4.66
C LYS A 11 -22.19 -27.16 5.22
N LYS A 12 -23.44 -27.37 5.63
CA LYS A 12 -24.34 -26.48 6.38
C LYS A 12 -23.98 -24.96 6.37
N GLN A 13 -24.23 -24.30 5.28
CA GLN A 13 -24.45 -22.86 5.26
C GLN A 13 -25.89 -22.58 5.64
N THR A 14 -26.10 -21.75 6.66
CA THR A 14 -27.40 -21.22 7.04
C THR A 14 -27.76 -19.92 6.28
N SER A 15 -26.96 -19.53 5.29
CA SER A 15 -27.21 -18.37 4.44
C SER A 15 -27.24 -18.78 2.97
N ASP A 16 -28.20 -18.24 2.21
CA ASP A 16 -28.36 -18.48 0.76
C ASP A 16 -27.22 -17.88 -0.09
N VAL A 17 -26.30 -17.10 0.50
CA VAL A 17 -25.18 -16.47 -0.18
C VAL A 17 -23.85 -17.07 0.31
N ASN A 18 -23.12 -17.67 -0.59
CA ASN A 18 -21.76 -18.11 -0.31
C ASN A 18 -20.83 -16.87 -0.30
N ILE A 19 -20.34 -16.48 0.88
CA ILE A 19 -19.46 -15.29 1.04
C ILE A 19 -18.22 -15.33 0.13
N PHE A 20 -17.73 -16.53 -0.22
CA PHE A 20 -16.61 -16.69 -1.13
C PHE A 20 -16.94 -16.30 -2.58
N ASP A 21 -18.23 -16.20 -2.95
CA ASP A 21 -18.63 -15.76 -4.29
C ASP A 21 -18.35 -14.26 -4.52
N LYS A 22 -18.20 -13.50 -3.44
CA LYS A 22 -17.79 -12.08 -3.48
C LYS A 22 -16.31 -11.89 -3.77
N LEU A 23 -15.49 -12.92 -3.64
CA LEU A 23 -14.08 -12.85 -3.96
C LEU A 23 -13.87 -12.82 -5.48
N TYR A 24 -12.97 -11.96 -5.93
CA TYR A 24 -12.51 -12.00 -7.31
C TYR A 24 -11.82 -13.33 -7.64
N PRO A 25 -11.78 -13.75 -8.90
CA PRO A 25 -11.15 -15.00 -9.29
C PRO A 25 -9.73 -15.17 -8.74
N TYR A 26 -8.90 -14.13 -8.87
CA TYR A 26 -7.53 -14.14 -8.37
C TYR A 26 -7.44 -14.26 -6.83
N GLN A 27 -8.41 -13.69 -6.10
CA GLN A 27 -8.48 -13.85 -4.64
C GLN A 27 -8.86 -15.29 -4.26
N LYS A 28 -9.77 -15.89 -5.01
CA LYS A 28 -10.13 -17.31 -4.83
C LYS A 28 -8.93 -18.24 -5.05
N GLU A 29 -8.13 -17.95 -6.08
CA GLU A 29 -6.90 -18.69 -6.36
C GLU A 29 -5.88 -18.53 -5.22
N ALA A 30 -5.68 -17.30 -4.72
CA ALA A 30 -4.77 -17.04 -3.61
C ALA A 30 -5.21 -17.74 -2.31
N VAL A 31 -6.52 -17.73 -2.00
CA VAL A 31 -7.10 -18.46 -0.87
C VAL A 31 -6.89 -19.97 -1.03
N ALA A 32 -7.20 -20.52 -2.20
CA ALA A 32 -7.05 -21.95 -2.47
C ALA A 32 -5.58 -22.38 -2.34
N SER A 33 -4.65 -21.59 -2.86
CA SER A 33 -3.22 -21.87 -2.75
C SER A 33 -2.72 -21.79 -1.30
N ALA A 34 -3.20 -20.82 -0.52
CA ALA A 34 -2.85 -20.72 0.90
C ALA A 34 -3.38 -21.94 1.69
N ILE A 35 -4.65 -22.30 1.53
CA ILE A 35 -5.29 -23.40 2.28
C ILE A 35 -4.65 -24.75 1.95
N ALA A 36 -4.12 -24.93 0.74
CA ALA A 36 -3.44 -26.16 0.32
C ALA A 36 -2.06 -26.34 0.99
N ASN A 37 -1.54 -25.33 1.68
CA ASN A 37 -0.21 -25.33 2.30
C ASN A 37 -0.30 -24.85 3.75
N ASP A 38 0.60 -25.29 4.60
CA ASP A 38 0.62 -24.89 6.01
C ASP A 38 1.38 -23.59 6.25
N LYS A 39 2.29 -23.23 5.35
CA LYS A 39 3.11 -22.02 5.46
C LYS A 39 3.45 -21.45 4.08
N GLY A 40 3.44 -20.13 3.97
CA GLY A 40 3.97 -19.48 2.78
C GLY A 40 3.58 -18.01 2.60
N ILE A 41 4.04 -17.46 1.50
CA ILE A 41 3.96 -16.04 1.18
C ILE A 41 2.88 -15.80 0.12
N VAL A 42 2.03 -14.80 0.35
CA VAL A 42 1.10 -14.23 -0.62
C VAL A 42 1.57 -12.82 -0.96
N CYS A 43 2.13 -12.65 -2.15
CA CYS A 43 2.69 -11.38 -2.62
C CYS A 43 1.75 -10.72 -3.63
N MET A 44 1.19 -9.57 -3.26
CA MET A 44 0.22 -8.85 -4.09
C MET A 44 0.32 -7.34 -3.87
N PRO A 45 0.11 -6.50 -4.89
CA PRO A 45 0.14 -5.05 -4.77
C PRO A 45 -0.83 -4.52 -3.70
N THR A 46 -0.54 -3.32 -3.20
CA THR A 46 -1.46 -2.61 -2.29
C THR A 46 -2.77 -2.31 -3.02
N GLY A 47 -3.90 -2.49 -2.32
CA GLY A 47 -5.23 -2.21 -2.90
C GLY A 47 -5.88 -3.37 -3.65
N THR A 48 -5.20 -4.50 -3.82
CA THR A 48 -5.76 -5.71 -4.47
C THR A 48 -6.60 -6.59 -3.55
N GLY A 49 -6.77 -6.20 -2.28
CA GLY A 49 -7.66 -6.90 -1.34
C GLY A 49 -6.99 -8.06 -0.60
N LYS A 50 -5.72 -7.95 -0.24
CA LYS A 50 -5.03 -8.92 0.63
C LYS A 50 -5.82 -9.27 1.89
N THR A 51 -6.44 -8.27 2.52
CA THR A 51 -7.23 -8.46 3.75
C THR A 51 -8.48 -9.30 3.51
N TYR A 52 -9.11 -9.22 2.33
CA TYR A 52 -10.21 -10.11 1.97
C TYR A 52 -9.77 -11.57 1.88
N ILE A 53 -8.56 -11.82 1.35
CA ILE A 53 -7.96 -13.16 1.31
C ILE A 53 -7.70 -13.66 2.74
N GLN A 54 -7.13 -12.82 3.60
CA GLN A 54 -6.92 -13.15 5.02
C GLN A 54 -8.24 -13.50 5.72
N SER A 55 -9.28 -12.70 5.51
CA SER A 55 -10.62 -12.93 6.07
C SER A 55 -11.22 -14.25 5.59
N ALA A 56 -11.06 -14.54 4.29
CA ALA A 56 -11.58 -15.76 3.68
C ALA A 56 -10.86 -17.02 4.21
N ILE A 57 -9.55 -16.95 4.44
CA ILE A 57 -8.78 -18.07 5.03
C ILE A 57 -9.28 -18.37 6.45
N ILE A 58 -9.52 -17.34 7.28
CA ILE A 58 -10.09 -17.49 8.62
C ILE A 58 -11.50 -18.09 8.54
N ALA A 59 -12.35 -17.53 7.67
CA ALA A 59 -13.74 -17.98 7.52
C ALA A 59 -13.81 -19.45 7.07
N ASP A 60 -12.97 -19.85 6.12
CA ASP A 60 -12.88 -21.24 5.65
C ASP A 60 -12.52 -22.21 6.78
N ASP A 61 -11.53 -21.84 7.59
CA ASP A 61 -11.11 -22.65 8.73
C ASP A 61 -12.20 -22.77 9.81
N ILE A 62 -12.90 -21.67 10.12
CA ILE A 62 -14.00 -21.67 11.07
C ILE A 62 -15.15 -22.56 10.55
N ILE A 63 -15.52 -22.44 9.28
CA ILE A 63 -16.60 -23.23 8.68
C ILE A 63 -16.26 -24.74 8.69
N LYS A 64 -15.00 -25.09 8.46
CA LYS A 64 -14.56 -26.49 8.43
C LYS A 64 -14.44 -27.10 9.83
N ASN A 65 -13.92 -26.35 10.78
CA ASN A 65 -13.59 -26.86 12.10
C ASN A 65 -14.69 -26.63 13.15
N GLY A 66 -15.56 -25.64 12.97
CA GLY A 66 -16.84 -25.44 13.69
C GLY A 66 -16.76 -25.15 15.19
N ASP A 67 -15.64 -25.36 15.82
CA ASP A 67 -15.41 -25.28 17.27
C ASP A 67 -14.50 -24.11 17.64
N PHE A 68 -14.29 -23.92 18.94
CA PHE A 68 -13.32 -22.97 19.45
C PHE A 68 -11.94 -23.17 18.82
N GLN A 69 -11.47 -22.16 18.10
CA GLN A 69 -10.16 -22.04 17.48
C GLN A 69 -9.54 -20.68 17.86
N ILE A 70 -8.20 -20.59 17.79
CA ILE A 70 -7.46 -19.36 18.05
C ILE A 70 -6.78 -18.92 16.74
N TYR A 71 -7.02 -17.68 16.35
CA TYR A 71 -6.43 -17.03 15.19
C TYR A 71 -5.65 -15.80 15.63
N VAL A 72 -4.54 -15.52 14.96
CA VAL A 72 -3.74 -14.30 15.21
C VAL A 72 -3.51 -13.58 13.89
N VAL A 73 -3.86 -12.31 13.85
CA VAL A 73 -3.62 -11.41 12.73
C VAL A 73 -2.64 -10.34 13.20
N ASN A 74 -1.41 -10.42 12.72
CA ASN A 74 -0.33 -9.52 13.08
C ASN A 74 -0.15 -8.39 12.06
N ALA A 75 0.20 -7.20 12.55
CA ALA A 75 0.58 -6.07 11.72
C ALA A 75 1.73 -5.29 12.38
N PRO A 76 2.50 -4.48 11.63
CA PRO A 76 3.61 -3.72 12.20
C PRO A 76 3.16 -2.56 13.11
N ARG A 77 1.91 -2.10 12.99
CA ARG A 77 1.41 -0.90 13.69
C ARG A 77 -0.01 -1.06 14.21
N ILE A 78 -0.31 -0.37 15.32
CA ILE A 78 -1.62 -0.41 15.98
C ILE A 78 -2.75 -0.01 15.03
N VAL A 79 -2.61 1.07 14.26
CA VAL A 79 -3.65 1.53 13.30
C VAL A 79 -4.01 0.44 12.29
N LEU A 80 -3.02 -0.32 11.81
CA LEU A 80 -3.25 -1.42 10.86
C LEU A 80 -4.03 -2.57 11.52
N THR A 81 -3.82 -2.84 12.80
CA THR A 81 -4.60 -3.88 13.50
C THR A 81 -6.09 -3.54 13.55
N TYR A 82 -6.44 -2.26 13.71
CA TYR A 82 -7.83 -1.81 13.67
C TYR A 82 -8.44 -1.88 12.25
N GLN A 83 -7.66 -1.54 11.23
CA GLN A 83 -8.10 -1.70 9.83
C GLN A 83 -8.36 -3.17 9.48
N LEU A 84 -7.45 -4.06 9.89
CA LEU A 84 -7.62 -5.51 9.71
C LEU A 84 -8.85 -6.03 10.46
N LEU A 85 -9.07 -5.61 11.71
CA LEU A 85 -10.28 -5.95 12.44
C LEU A 85 -11.54 -5.56 11.66
N LYS A 86 -11.61 -4.33 11.14
CA LYS A 86 -12.77 -3.84 10.40
C LYS A 86 -13.14 -4.76 9.25
N GLU A 87 -12.13 -5.10 8.43
CA GLU A 87 -12.36 -5.93 7.25
C GLU A 87 -12.70 -7.39 7.63
N VAL A 88 -11.98 -7.98 8.58
CA VAL A 88 -12.25 -9.34 9.05
C VAL A 88 -13.63 -9.42 9.72
N TYR A 89 -13.95 -8.46 10.60
CA TYR A 89 -15.25 -8.40 11.25
C TYR A 89 -16.39 -8.27 10.23
N GLY A 90 -16.26 -7.34 9.28
CA GLY A 90 -17.25 -7.13 8.22
C GLY A 90 -17.46 -8.40 7.39
N PHE A 91 -16.37 -9.05 6.98
CA PHE A 91 -16.43 -10.30 6.21
C PHE A 91 -17.12 -11.43 6.98
N LEU A 92 -16.76 -11.63 8.24
CA LEU A 92 -17.36 -12.67 9.08
C LEU A 92 -18.83 -12.37 9.43
N ALA A 93 -19.17 -11.10 9.68
CA ALA A 93 -20.54 -10.68 9.93
C ALA A 93 -21.46 -10.94 8.72
N GLU A 94 -21.00 -10.64 7.50
CA GLU A 94 -21.72 -10.97 6.28
C GLU A 94 -21.88 -12.47 6.07
N ALA A 95 -20.86 -13.25 6.46
CA ALA A 95 -20.91 -14.72 6.46
C ALA A 95 -21.78 -15.29 7.59
N LYS A 96 -22.32 -14.46 8.48
CA LYS A 96 -23.05 -14.85 9.71
C LYS A 96 -22.21 -15.78 10.61
N ILE A 97 -20.90 -15.53 10.65
CA ILE A 97 -19.97 -16.25 11.52
C ILE A 97 -19.76 -15.42 12.78
N GLU A 98 -20.13 -15.98 13.92
CA GLU A 98 -19.89 -15.36 15.23
C GLU A 98 -18.48 -15.70 15.72
N ALA A 99 -17.76 -14.69 16.23
CA ALA A 99 -16.42 -14.83 16.79
C ALA A 99 -16.17 -13.84 17.93
N ARG A 100 -15.18 -14.13 18.76
CA ARG A 100 -14.66 -13.17 19.75
C ARG A 100 -13.41 -12.51 19.21
N TYR A 101 -13.19 -11.25 19.63
CA TYR A 101 -12.09 -10.42 19.15
C TYR A 101 -11.34 -9.82 20.31
N MET A 102 -10.01 -9.69 20.18
CA MET A 102 -9.18 -8.98 21.14
C MET A 102 -7.99 -8.31 20.48
N PHE A 103 -7.72 -7.06 20.85
CA PHE A 103 -6.47 -6.38 20.49
C PHE A 103 -5.36 -6.70 21.47
N VAL A 104 -4.17 -7.01 20.95
CA VAL A 104 -2.96 -7.23 21.74
C VAL A 104 -1.86 -6.30 21.25
N HIS A 105 -1.78 -5.13 21.89
CA HIS A 105 -0.78 -4.11 21.57
C HIS A 105 -0.51 -3.22 22.80
N SER A 106 0.63 -2.55 22.81
CA SER A 106 1.07 -1.69 23.93
C SER A 106 0.18 -0.47 24.21
N GLY A 107 -0.75 -0.19 23.30
CA GLY A 107 -1.76 0.86 23.46
C GLY A 107 -2.92 0.51 24.40
N GLY A 108 -2.91 -0.61 25.11
CA GLY A 108 -3.99 -1.04 26.02
C GLY A 108 -4.21 -0.14 27.24
N LYS A 109 -3.38 0.87 27.44
CA LYS A 109 -3.55 1.95 28.42
C LYS A 109 -3.91 3.30 27.78
N MET A 110 -4.30 3.28 26.53
CA MET A 110 -4.71 4.50 25.83
C MET A 110 -5.98 5.06 26.45
N ASN A 111 -6.01 6.38 26.62
CA ASN A 111 -7.23 7.09 27.02
C ASN A 111 -8.24 7.11 25.86
N GLU A 112 -9.50 7.48 26.15
CA GLU A 112 -10.58 7.50 25.14
C GLU A 112 -10.23 8.35 23.91
N LYS A 113 -9.53 9.47 24.11
CA LYS A 113 -9.11 10.34 23.01
C LYS A 113 -8.08 9.68 22.10
N GLU A 114 -7.11 8.95 22.64
CA GLU A 114 -6.12 8.21 21.86
C GLU A 114 -6.77 7.05 21.11
N LEU A 115 -7.74 6.37 21.71
CA LEU A 115 -8.51 5.31 21.06
C LEU A 115 -9.37 5.87 19.93
N GLU A 116 -10.00 7.01 20.13
CA GLU A 116 -10.79 7.70 19.11
C GLU A 116 -9.90 8.13 17.93
N ASP A 117 -8.73 8.70 18.20
CA ASP A 117 -7.73 9.02 17.19
C ASP A 117 -7.34 7.80 16.33
N ILE A 118 -7.22 6.62 16.92
CA ILE A 118 -6.90 5.40 16.21
C ILE A 118 -8.09 4.94 15.37
N ARG A 119 -9.32 4.99 15.89
CA ARG A 119 -10.55 4.64 15.15
C ARG A 119 -10.71 5.49 13.91
N ILE A 120 -10.49 6.80 14.04
CA ILE A 120 -10.51 7.73 12.91
C ILE A 120 -9.42 7.41 11.90
N LYS A 121 -8.19 7.16 12.36
CA LYS A 121 -7.06 6.77 11.49
C LYS A 121 -7.34 5.47 10.72
N ALA A 122 -8.00 4.53 11.37
CA ALA A 122 -8.36 3.25 10.77
C ALA A 122 -9.62 3.33 9.89
N ASN A 123 -10.24 4.52 9.76
CA ASN A 123 -11.47 4.75 9.00
C ASN A 123 -12.63 3.87 9.48
N LEU A 124 -12.86 3.84 10.79
CA LEU A 124 -13.88 2.99 11.42
C LEU A 124 -15.25 3.68 11.55
N ASP A 125 -15.36 4.95 11.10
CA ASP A 125 -16.60 5.70 11.12
C ASP A 125 -17.71 4.96 10.36
N GLY A 126 -18.84 4.75 11.02
CA GLY A 126 -19.99 4.05 10.45
C GLY A 126 -19.87 2.51 10.42
N ALA A 127 -18.80 1.93 10.90
CA ALA A 127 -18.71 0.48 11.11
C ALA A 127 -19.47 0.09 12.39
N ASN A 128 -20.46 -0.81 12.26
CA ASN A 128 -21.22 -1.36 13.41
C ASN A 128 -20.38 -2.38 14.20
N ILE A 129 -19.21 -1.98 14.68
CA ILE A 129 -18.31 -2.84 15.46
C ILE A 129 -18.58 -2.58 16.94
N PRO A 130 -18.90 -3.61 17.74
CA PRO A 130 -19.16 -3.45 19.17
C PRO A 130 -17.84 -3.34 19.95
N PHE A 131 -17.14 -2.22 19.82
CA PHE A 131 -15.84 -2.00 20.46
C PHE A 131 -15.86 -2.17 21.99
N SER A 132 -16.99 -1.94 22.64
CA SER A 132 -17.17 -2.19 24.07
C SER A 132 -17.04 -3.66 24.47
N GLU A 133 -17.23 -4.57 23.52
CA GLU A 133 -17.10 -6.01 23.74
C GLU A 133 -15.73 -6.57 23.32
N ILE A 134 -14.91 -5.75 22.65
CA ILE A 134 -13.59 -6.15 22.17
C ILE A 134 -12.56 -5.83 23.26
N GLY A 135 -11.91 -6.87 23.76
CA GLY A 135 -10.81 -6.72 24.73
C GLY A 135 -9.60 -6.00 24.11
N SER A 136 -8.85 -5.26 24.90
CA SER A 136 -7.60 -4.63 24.47
C SER A 136 -6.60 -4.63 25.60
N GLY A 137 -5.38 -5.10 25.38
CA GLY A 137 -4.31 -5.08 26.38
C GLY A 137 -3.18 -6.03 26.07
N THR A 138 -2.12 -5.93 26.88
CA THR A 138 -0.93 -6.81 26.84
C THR A 138 -0.76 -7.63 28.12
N ASN A 139 -1.73 -7.58 29.03
CA ASN A 139 -1.70 -8.34 30.26
C ASN A 139 -2.00 -9.82 29.97
N ILE A 140 -1.06 -10.69 30.28
CA ILE A 140 -1.16 -12.14 30.04
C ILE A 140 -2.39 -12.75 30.73
N ALA A 141 -2.76 -12.29 31.94
CA ALA A 141 -3.92 -12.79 32.64
C ALA A 141 -5.23 -12.44 31.94
N GLU A 142 -5.36 -11.22 31.42
CA GLU A 142 -6.54 -10.77 30.65
C GLU A 142 -6.66 -11.50 29.31
N ILE A 143 -5.53 -11.70 28.61
CA ILE A 143 -5.51 -12.48 27.36
C ILE A 143 -5.94 -13.91 27.65
N ARG A 144 -5.41 -14.52 28.73
CA ARG A 144 -5.76 -15.87 29.14
C ARG A 144 -7.22 -16.02 29.54
N GLU A 145 -7.77 -15.01 30.22
CA GLU A 145 -9.19 -14.96 30.57
C GLU A 145 -10.07 -14.93 29.30
N MET A 146 -9.68 -14.12 28.31
CA MET A 146 -10.39 -14.06 27.03
C MET A 146 -10.37 -15.40 26.29
N ILE A 147 -9.23 -16.08 26.27
CA ILE A 147 -9.13 -17.46 25.72
C ILE A 147 -10.08 -18.40 26.46
N GLY A 148 -10.12 -18.33 27.78
CA GLY A 148 -11.01 -19.14 28.62
C GLY A 148 -12.50 -18.85 28.35
N LYS A 149 -12.89 -17.58 28.21
CA LYS A 149 -14.24 -17.16 27.83
C LYS A 149 -14.66 -17.69 26.48
N ALA A 150 -13.82 -17.51 25.45
CA ALA A 150 -14.08 -17.99 24.09
C ALA A 150 -14.23 -19.51 24.07
N LYS A 151 -13.33 -20.23 24.76
CA LYS A 151 -13.41 -21.70 24.90
C LYS A 151 -14.73 -22.14 25.57
N LYS A 152 -15.14 -21.48 26.65
CA LYS A 152 -16.39 -21.80 27.37
C LYS A 152 -17.62 -21.57 26.50
N GLN A 153 -17.59 -20.56 25.65
CA GLN A 153 -18.67 -20.22 24.71
C GLN A 153 -18.60 -21.05 23.42
N ASN A 154 -17.55 -21.81 23.24
CA ASN A 154 -17.24 -22.57 22.01
C ASN A 154 -17.18 -21.66 20.75
N LEU A 155 -16.68 -20.42 20.90
CA LEU A 155 -16.56 -19.46 19.82
C LEU A 155 -15.10 -19.31 19.36
N PRO A 156 -14.85 -19.11 18.07
CA PRO A 156 -13.56 -18.72 17.56
C PRO A 156 -13.07 -17.42 18.23
N LEU A 157 -11.79 -17.34 18.51
CA LEU A 157 -11.14 -16.14 19.05
C LEU A 157 -10.08 -15.63 18.09
N ILE A 158 -10.23 -14.38 17.66
CA ILE A 158 -9.32 -13.72 16.72
C ILE A 158 -8.59 -12.60 17.45
N PHE A 159 -7.27 -12.73 17.55
CA PHE A 159 -6.40 -11.69 18.07
C PHE A 159 -5.90 -10.80 16.93
N PHE A 160 -5.94 -9.48 17.15
CA PHE A 160 -5.28 -8.49 16.30
C PHE A 160 -4.11 -7.91 17.07
N SER A 161 -2.90 -8.25 16.65
CA SER A 161 -1.68 -7.93 17.41
C SER A 161 -0.70 -7.10 16.58
N THR A 162 0.06 -6.26 17.29
CA THR A 162 1.30 -5.77 16.69
C THR A 162 2.40 -6.82 16.84
N TYR A 163 3.35 -6.83 15.89
CA TYR A 163 4.47 -7.76 15.94
C TYR A 163 5.17 -7.78 17.31
N HIS A 164 5.44 -6.62 17.89
CA HIS A 164 6.07 -6.51 19.22
C HIS A 164 5.28 -7.12 20.38
N SER A 165 3.97 -7.28 20.23
CA SER A 165 3.10 -7.76 21.31
C SER A 165 2.64 -9.20 21.13
N ALA A 166 2.95 -9.81 20.00
CA ALA A 166 2.48 -11.15 19.63
C ALA A 166 2.94 -12.23 20.62
N GLU A 167 4.14 -12.09 21.21
CA GLU A 167 4.68 -13.00 22.23
C GLU A 167 3.71 -13.18 23.41
N ARG A 168 3.01 -12.10 23.83
CA ARG A 168 2.06 -12.15 24.94
C ARG A 168 0.91 -13.12 24.71
N ILE A 169 0.54 -13.33 23.44
CA ILE A 169 -0.49 -14.30 23.07
C ILE A 169 0.02 -15.72 23.33
N GLU A 170 1.24 -16.03 22.93
CA GLU A 170 1.82 -17.36 23.16
C GLU A 170 1.97 -17.66 24.65
N ASP A 171 2.45 -16.71 25.45
CA ASP A 171 2.56 -16.83 26.90
C ASP A 171 1.20 -17.11 27.56
N ALA A 172 0.17 -16.39 27.16
CA ALA A 172 -1.19 -16.55 27.68
C ALA A 172 -1.83 -17.87 27.24
N ARG A 173 -1.45 -18.38 26.07
CA ARG A 173 -2.02 -19.58 25.44
C ARG A 173 -1.55 -20.89 26.09
N VAL A 174 -0.43 -20.89 26.79
CA VAL A 174 0.13 -22.11 27.41
C VAL A 174 -0.96 -22.89 28.18
N GLY A 175 -1.15 -24.16 27.83
CA GLY A 175 -2.21 -25.03 28.38
C GLY A 175 -3.54 -24.99 27.62
N PHE A 176 -3.65 -24.22 26.54
CA PHE A 176 -4.72 -24.31 25.56
C PHE A 176 -4.19 -24.96 24.28
N LYS A 177 -5.10 -25.16 23.27
CA LYS A 177 -4.70 -25.69 21.99
C LYS A 177 -3.77 -24.73 21.20
N PRO A 178 -3.01 -25.23 20.23
CA PRO A 178 -2.21 -24.39 19.34
C PRO A 178 -3.07 -23.35 18.62
N ILE A 179 -2.43 -22.26 18.17
CA ILE A 179 -3.04 -21.29 17.27
C ILE A 179 -3.36 -22.04 15.97
N SER A 180 -4.58 -21.91 15.46
CA SER A 180 -4.96 -22.54 14.19
C SER A 180 -4.23 -21.90 13.04
N ILE A 181 -4.32 -20.56 12.94
CA ILE A 181 -3.69 -19.80 11.85
C ILE A 181 -3.08 -18.51 12.40
N VAL A 182 -1.85 -18.21 11.96
CA VAL A 182 -1.21 -16.91 12.08
C VAL A 182 -1.18 -16.25 10.70
N LEU A 183 -1.68 -15.02 10.61
CA LEU A 183 -1.62 -14.17 9.43
C LEU A 183 -0.73 -12.97 9.73
N ASN A 184 0.30 -12.77 8.95
CA ASN A 184 1.26 -11.68 9.11
C ASN A 184 1.08 -10.68 7.98
N ASP A 185 0.45 -9.54 8.26
CA ASP A 185 0.25 -8.48 7.28
C ASP A 185 1.47 -7.55 7.21
N GLU A 186 1.77 -7.01 6.02
CA GLU A 186 2.99 -6.26 5.72
C GLU A 186 4.25 -7.03 6.18
N ALA A 187 4.32 -8.30 5.82
CA ALA A 187 5.32 -9.25 6.33
C ALA A 187 6.78 -8.90 5.99
N HIS A 188 7.01 -7.97 5.04
CA HIS A 188 8.35 -7.45 4.76
C HIS A 188 9.00 -6.75 5.97
N TYR A 189 8.22 -6.35 6.99
CA TYR A 189 8.77 -5.84 8.25
C TYR A 189 9.49 -6.91 9.06
N LEU A 190 9.10 -8.18 8.92
CA LEU A 190 9.69 -9.30 9.68
C LEU A 190 11.15 -9.60 9.28
N VAL A 191 11.62 -9.06 8.16
CA VAL A 191 13.02 -9.14 7.75
C VAL A 191 13.94 -8.27 8.64
N GLN A 192 13.37 -7.28 9.33
CA GLN A 192 14.12 -6.43 10.24
C GLN A 192 14.48 -7.22 11.52
N GLU A 193 15.69 -7.00 12.03
CA GLU A 193 16.23 -7.73 13.18
C GLU A 193 15.30 -7.72 14.38
N GLN A 194 14.73 -6.56 14.70
CA GLN A 194 13.82 -6.39 15.84
C GLN A 194 12.51 -7.18 15.75
N PHE A 195 12.14 -7.69 14.57
CA PHE A 195 10.91 -8.44 14.35
C PHE A 195 11.14 -9.90 13.96
N HIS A 196 12.38 -10.26 13.61
CA HIS A 196 12.66 -11.59 13.07
C HIS A 196 12.36 -12.72 14.06
N ASP A 197 12.66 -12.52 15.34
CA ASP A 197 12.44 -13.52 16.38
C ASP A 197 10.95 -13.88 16.57
N ILE A 198 10.05 -12.97 16.17
CA ILE A 198 8.60 -13.18 16.25
C ILE A 198 8.15 -14.35 15.37
N LEU A 199 8.84 -14.60 14.24
CA LEU A 199 8.56 -15.72 13.35
C LEU A 199 8.55 -17.08 14.07
N HIS A 200 9.36 -17.21 15.11
CA HIS A 200 9.55 -18.44 15.86
C HIS A 200 8.80 -18.46 17.21
N THR A 201 8.20 -17.34 17.57
CA THR A 201 7.54 -17.17 18.88
C THR A 201 6.16 -17.83 18.90
N LEU A 202 5.32 -17.59 17.88
CA LEU A 202 3.96 -18.11 17.84
C LEU A 202 3.93 -19.55 17.30
N LYS A 203 3.46 -20.50 18.14
CA LYS A 203 3.26 -21.89 17.72
C LYS A 203 1.87 -22.07 17.11
N SER A 204 1.83 -22.21 15.78
CA SER A 204 0.60 -22.36 15.01
C SER A 204 0.63 -23.59 14.11
N ASN A 205 -0.56 -24.06 13.74
CA ASN A 205 -0.69 -25.12 12.75
C ASN A 205 -0.40 -24.61 11.34
N ARG A 206 -0.79 -23.35 11.05
CA ARG A 206 -0.58 -22.69 9.75
C ARG A 206 -0.13 -21.26 9.94
N CYS A 207 0.74 -20.78 9.04
CA CYS A 207 1.32 -19.44 9.11
C CYS A 207 1.48 -18.85 7.71
N TYR A 208 0.85 -17.70 7.44
CA TYR A 208 0.91 -17.04 6.13
C TYR A 208 1.41 -15.60 6.23
N PHE A 209 2.14 -15.20 5.21
CA PHE A 209 2.83 -13.92 5.11
C PHE A 209 2.27 -13.11 3.94
N PHE A 210 1.65 -11.97 4.22
CA PHE A 210 1.05 -11.09 3.22
C PHE A 210 1.92 -9.85 3.04
N THR A 211 2.28 -9.56 1.81
CA THR A 211 3.10 -8.38 1.50
C THR A 211 2.84 -7.89 0.09
N ALA A 212 3.16 -6.63 -0.18
CA ALA A 212 3.23 -6.10 -1.54
C ALA A 212 4.62 -6.34 -2.17
N THR A 213 5.64 -6.56 -1.33
CA THR A 213 7.03 -6.73 -1.76
C THR A 213 7.69 -7.81 -0.92
N THR A 214 8.39 -8.72 -1.57
CA THR A 214 9.31 -9.62 -0.88
C THR A 214 10.67 -8.94 -0.73
N ILE A 215 11.33 -9.18 0.40
CA ILE A 215 12.69 -8.72 0.67
C ILE A 215 13.58 -9.94 0.84
N SER A 216 14.54 -10.09 -0.07
CA SER A 216 15.58 -11.11 0.03
C SER A 216 16.80 -10.53 0.75
N THR A 217 17.43 -11.33 1.59
CA THR A 217 18.71 -11.00 2.22
C THR A 217 19.74 -12.08 1.89
N PRO A 218 21.05 -11.78 2.02
CA PRO A 218 22.06 -12.80 1.91
C PRO A 218 21.77 -13.99 2.84
N SER A 219 22.12 -15.18 2.41
CA SER A 219 21.79 -16.45 3.10
C SER A 219 22.40 -16.56 4.50
N ASP A 220 23.51 -15.88 4.76
CA ASP A 220 24.19 -15.83 6.05
C ASP A 220 23.38 -15.12 7.14
N THR A 221 22.51 -14.19 6.77
CA THR A 221 21.63 -13.51 7.73
C THR A 221 20.41 -14.34 8.14
N GLY A 222 19.96 -15.25 7.28
CA GLY A 222 18.77 -16.09 7.47
C GLY A 222 17.45 -15.34 7.58
N ARG A 223 17.46 -14.00 7.53
CA ARG A 223 16.30 -13.14 7.85
C ARG A 223 15.41 -12.81 6.65
N GLY A 224 15.91 -12.97 5.42
CA GLY A 224 15.16 -12.63 4.21
C GLY A 224 13.97 -13.54 3.95
N MET A 225 12.98 -13.04 3.21
CA MET A 225 11.82 -13.82 2.80
C MET A 225 12.17 -14.93 1.78
N ASN A 226 13.41 -14.96 1.30
CA ASN A 226 14.01 -16.07 0.56
C ASN A 226 14.39 -17.26 1.46
N ASN A 227 14.32 -17.13 2.80
CA ASN A 227 14.49 -18.23 3.73
C ASN A 227 13.20 -19.06 3.83
N LYS A 228 13.14 -20.18 3.12
CA LYS A 228 11.97 -21.06 3.07
C LYS A 228 11.64 -21.73 4.40
N GLU A 229 12.63 -21.95 5.26
CA GLU A 229 12.38 -22.51 6.59
C GLU A 229 11.54 -21.54 7.44
N SER A 230 11.84 -20.26 7.39
CA SER A 230 11.12 -19.22 8.13
C SER A 230 9.79 -18.83 7.47
N TYR A 231 9.76 -18.64 6.16
CA TYR A 231 8.61 -18.04 5.45
C TYR A 231 7.80 -19.04 4.59
N GLY A 232 8.31 -20.23 4.35
CA GLY A 232 7.70 -21.17 3.39
C GLY A 232 7.95 -20.78 1.94
N ASP A 233 7.18 -21.40 1.04
CA ASP A 233 7.21 -21.08 -0.38
C ASP A 233 6.34 -19.87 -0.72
N VAL A 234 6.58 -19.27 -1.88
CA VAL A 234 5.67 -18.26 -2.42
C VAL A 234 4.45 -18.98 -3.00
N LEU A 235 3.31 -18.84 -2.33
CA LEU A 235 2.07 -19.56 -2.64
C LEU A 235 1.29 -18.86 -3.74
N TYR A 236 1.31 -17.53 -3.75
CA TYR A 236 0.62 -16.74 -4.75
C TYR A 236 1.35 -15.44 -5.01
N VAL A 237 1.43 -15.07 -6.28
CA VAL A 237 1.98 -13.78 -6.72
C VAL A 237 1.01 -13.13 -7.68
N MET A 238 0.74 -11.85 -7.46
CA MET A 238 0.15 -10.95 -8.43
C MET A 238 1.14 -9.83 -8.71
N THR A 239 1.51 -9.66 -9.95
CA THR A 239 2.34 -8.53 -10.36
C THR A 239 1.51 -7.25 -10.47
N PRO A 240 2.11 -6.05 -10.38
CA PRO A 240 1.40 -4.80 -10.66
C PRO A 240 0.79 -4.77 -12.07
N ARG A 241 1.43 -5.36 -13.05
CA ARG A 241 0.89 -5.47 -14.41
C ARG A 241 -0.40 -6.27 -14.43
N GLU A 242 -0.44 -7.45 -13.82
CA GLU A 242 -1.67 -8.23 -13.69
C GLU A 242 -2.77 -7.45 -12.95
N ALA A 243 -2.40 -6.68 -11.91
CA ALA A 243 -3.37 -5.84 -11.20
C ALA A 243 -3.93 -4.71 -12.06
N ILE A 244 -3.12 -4.13 -12.95
CA ILE A 244 -3.55 -3.12 -13.94
C ILE A 244 -4.48 -3.77 -14.97
N ASP A 245 -4.09 -4.88 -15.55
CA ASP A 245 -4.87 -5.60 -16.57
C ASP A 245 -6.24 -6.07 -16.03
N LEU A 246 -6.33 -6.28 -14.72
CA LEU A 246 -7.58 -6.58 -14.01
C LEU A 246 -8.34 -5.34 -13.51
N GLY A 247 -7.87 -4.13 -13.80
CA GLY A 247 -8.50 -2.89 -13.33
C GLY A 247 -8.45 -2.67 -11.81
N LYS A 248 -7.51 -3.32 -11.11
CA LYS A 248 -7.33 -3.17 -9.65
C LYS A 248 -6.27 -2.13 -9.29
N MET A 249 -5.48 -1.74 -10.28
CA MET A 249 -4.56 -0.60 -10.23
C MET A 249 -4.70 0.21 -11.52
N VAL A 250 -4.39 1.51 -11.47
CA VAL A 250 -4.24 2.33 -12.66
C VAL A 250 -2.80 2.33 -13.13
N ARG A 251 -2.60 2.58 -14.43
CA ARG A 251 -1.27 2.61 -15.04
C ARG A 251 -0.42 3.72 -14.45
N PRO A 252 0.86 3.50 -14.19
CA PRO A 252 1.78 4.56 -13.85
C PRO A 252 2.06 5.42 -15.08
N ARG A 253 2.28 6.70 -14.85
CA ARG A 253 2.79 7.61 -15.86
C ARG A 253 3.93 8.42 -15.26
N LEU A 254 5.13 8.20 -15.78
CA LEU A 254 6.32 8.87 -15.29
C LEU A 254 6.49 10.22 -15.99
N HIS A 255 6.54 11.27 -15.20
CA HIS A 255 6.79 12.63 -15.67
C HIS A 255 8.12 13.14 -15.14
N PHE A 256 9.03 13.47 -16.05
CA PHE A 256 10.22 14.24 -15.71
C PHE A 256 9.89 15.73 -15.85
N VAL A 257 9.91 16.44 -14.74
CA VAL A 257 9.78 17.91 -14.74
C VAL A 257 11.17 18.50 -14.85
N ILE A 258 11.51 19.03 -16.05
CA ILE A 258 12.77 19.75 -16.25
C ILE A 258 12.55 21.18 -15.76
N THR A 259 13.31 21.58 -14.75
CA THR A 259 13.32 22.98 -14.28
C THR A 259 14.50 23.70 -14.90
N ASP A 260 14.28 24.91 -15.46
CA ASP A 260 15.35 25.80 -15.91
C ASP A 260 16.23 26.18 -14.73
N GLY A 261 17.41 25.62 -14.71
CA GLY A 261 18.46 25.95 -13.78
C GLY A 261 18.14 25.66 -12.32
N VAL A 262 19.01 24.89 -11.77
CA VAL A 262 19.30 24.78 -10.36
C VAL A 262 18.07 24.72 -9.47
N TYR A 263 17.72 23.53 -9.10
CA TYR A 263 17.08 23.26 -7.82
C TYR A 263 18.05 23.82 -6.75
N ASN A 264 18.08 25.15 -6.67
CA ASN A 264 19.00 25.84 -5.79
C ASN A 264 18.50 25.60 -4.38
N THR A 265 19.33 24.99 -3.56
CA THR A 265 19.07 24.84 -2.13
C THR A 265 18.77 26.18 -1.48
N ASP A 266 19.26 27.26 -2.04
CA ASP A 266 19.04 28.63 -1.58
C ASP A 266 17.67 29.21 -1.98
N ASP A 267 17.02 28.64 -3.03
CA ASP A 267 15.68 29.04 -3.49
C ASP A 267 14.71 27.84 -3.61
N TYR A 268 14.78 26.93 -2.65
CA TYR A 268 13.98 25.70 -2.59
C TYR A 268 12.46 25.97 -2.72
N ASN A 269 11.98 27.01 -2.03
CA ASN A 269 10.54 27.31 -1.99
C ASN A 269 10.00 27.75 -3.35
N ASN A 270 10.75 28.61 -4.08
CA ASN A 270 10.37 29.04 -5.41
C ASN A 270 10.44 27.87 -6.41
N SER A 271 11.49 27.06 -6.34
CA SER A 271 11.63 25.87 -7.16
C SER A 271 10.48 24.89 -6.93
N LEU A 272 10.12 24.62 -5.67
CA LEU A 272 9.00 23.74 -5.34
C LEU A 272 7.66 24.31 -5.82
N ASN A 273 7.42 25.62 -5.66
CA ASN A 273 6.23 26.28 -6.16
C ASN A 273 6.09 26.13 -7.68
N LYS A 274 7.18 26.38 -8.42
CA LYS A 274 7.22 26.24 -9.88
C LYS A 274 6.92 24.80 -10.30
N ILE A 275 7.60 23.82 -9.70
CA ILE A 275 7.37 22.39 -9.97
C ILE A 275 5.91 22.00 -9.72
N ILE A 276 5.31 22.45 -8.61
CA ILE A 276 3.91 22.16 -8.31
C ILE A 276 2.97 22.77 -9.36
N LYS A 277 3.22 24.02 -9.78
CA LYS A 277 2.41 24.66 -10.81
C LYS A 277 2.51 23.95 -12.15
N ASP A 278 3.72 23.71 -12.62
CA ASP A 278 3.97 23.00 -13.88
C ASP A 278 3.32 21.61 -13.86
N THR A 279 3.45 20.90 -12.75
CA THR A 279 2.80 19.62 -12.51
C THR A 279 1.29 19.72 -12.64
N PHE A 280 0.66 20.70 -12.03
CA PHE A 280 -0.79 20.85 -12.05
C PHE A 280 -1.30 21.21 -13.44
N GLU A 281 -0.63 22.10 -14.15
CA GLU A 281 -0.99 22.45 -15.53
C GLU A 281 -0.98 21.23 -16.44
N GLN A 282 -0.02 20.34 -16.26
CA GLN A 282 0.09 19.13 -17.06
C GLN A 282 -1.00 18.12 -16.71
N HIS A 283 -1.25 17.93 -15.42
CA HIS A 283 -2.32 17.03 -14.98
C HIS A 283 -3.69 17.52 -15.45
N GLU A 284 -3.95 18.82 -15.44
CA GLU A 284 -5.20 19.41 -15.89
C GLU A 284 -5.47 19.17 -17.37
N ARG A 285 -4.42 19.06 -18.19
CA ARG A 285 -4.57 18.73 -19.63
C ARG A 285 -4.99 17.27 -19.85
N ILE A 286 -4.68 16.39 -18.91
CA ILE A 286 -4.88 14.94 -19.04
C ILE A 286 -6.05 14.47 -18.18
N LEU A 287 -6.18 15.01 -16.96
CA LEU A 287 -7.29 14.70 -16.06
C LEU A 287 -8.48 15.60 -16.38
N THR A 288 -9.28 15.21 -17.37
CA THR A 288 -10.41 16.03 -17.84
C THR A 288 -11.59 16.06 -16.88
N LYS A 289 -11.65 15.15 -15.90
CA LYS A 289 -12.80 14.97 -15.00
C LYS A 289 -12.49 15.23 -13.52
N THR A 290 -11.23 15.35 -13.16
CA THR A 290 -10.80 15.64 -11.77
C THR A 290 -9.59 16.55 -11.77
N LEU A 291 -9.46 17.39 -10.76
CA LEU A 291 -8.28 18.23 -10.59
C LEU A 291 -7.15 17.46 -9.87
N PRO A 292 -5.89 17.87 -10.08
CA PRO A 292 -4.72 17.19 -9.56
C PRO A 292 -4.67 17.12 -8.02
N LYS A 293 -4.33 15.96 -7.50
CA LYS A 293 -4.11 15.69 -6.07
C LYS A 293 -2.83 14.89 -5.89
N VAL A 294 -1.82 15.51 -5.28
CA VAL A 294 -0.46 14.99 -5.29
C VAL A 294 0.10 14.78 -3.89
N LEU A 295 0.67 13.59 -3.67
CA LEU A 295 1.47 13.30 -2.48
C LEU A 295 2.92 13.73 -2.73
N VAL A 296 3.43 14.65 -1.92
CA VAL A 296 4.79 15.18 -2.03
C VAL A 296 5.64 14.65 -0.89
N SER A 297 6.59 13.77 -1.20
CA SER A 297 7.56 13.26 -0.22
C SER A 297 8.72 14.25 -0.09
N ALA A 298 8.66 15.11 0.91
CA ALA A 298 9.65 16.17 1.14
C ALA A 298 11.05 15.63 1.51
N LYS A 299 12.08 16.40 1.26
CA LYS A 299 13.48 16.07 1.62
C LYS A 299 13.66 15.98 3.14
N GLY A 300 13.03 16.88 3.89
CA GLY A 300 13.10 16.94 5.34
C GLY A 300 11.90 17.65 5.96
N THR A 301 11.74 17.51 7.27
CA THR A 301 10.69 18.23 8.03
C THR A 301 10.94 19.73 8.07
N GLN A 302 12.21 20.16 8.07
CA GLN A 302 12.56 21.57 8.05
C GLN A 302 12.15 22.24 6.72
N ASP A 303 12.26 21.52 5.60
CA ASP A 303 11.85 22.02 4.29
C ASP A 303 10.32 22.23 4.23
N ILE A 304 9.55 21.30 4.79
CA ILE A 304 8.09 21.45 4.95
C ILE A 304 7.77 22.71 5.76
N LYS A 305 8.45 22.90 6.89
CA LYS A 305 8.24 24.06 7.78
C LYS A 305 8.56 25.38 7.07
N ASN A 306 9.68 25.44 6.36
CA ASN A 306 10.11 26.62 5.62
C ASN A 306 9.11 26.94 4.51
N PHE A 307 8.70 25.93 3.75
CA PHE A 307 7.74 26.09 2.66
C PHE A 307 6.37 26.60 3.16
N LEU A 308 5.83 26.04 4.24
CA LEU A 308 4.56 26.50 4.82
C LEU A 308 4.56 28.00 5.22
N LYS A 309 5.71 28.54 5.58
CA LYS A 309 5.87 29.95 5.96
C LYS A 309 6.19 30.87 4.77
N SER A 310 6.46 30.31 3.62
CA SER A 310 6.94 31.04 2.44
C SER A 310 5.85 31.88 1.77
N ILE A 311 6.25 32.81 0.92
CA ILE A 311 5.36 33.60 0.06
C ILE A 311 4.77 32.69 -1.03
N GLU A 312 5.57 31.76 -1.52
CA GLU A 312 5.25 30.81 -2.58
C GLU A 312 4.10 29.89 -2.15
N CYS A 313 4.12 29.39 -0.91
CA CYS A 313 3.03 28.60 -0.36
C CYS A 313 1.72 29.42 -0.32
N ARG A 314 1.79 30.67 0.16
CA ARG A 314 0.63 31.58 0.16
C ARG A 314 0.11 31.88 -1.24
N GLN A 315 1.00 31.93 -2.23
CA GLN A 315 0.63 32.15 -3.62
C GLN A 315 -0.13 30.93 -4.18
N LEU A 316 0.34 29.70 -3.94
CA LEU A 316 -0.39 28.50 -4.33
C LEU A 316 -1.78 28.43 -3.71
N MET A 317 -1.92 28.83 -2.44
CA MET A 317 -3.25 28.89 -1.80
C MET A 317 -4.18 29.91 -2.46
N ARG A 318 -3.65 31.08 -2.89
CA ARG A 318 -4.43 32.08 -3.66
C ARG A 318 -4.82 31.56 -5.04
N ASP A 319 -3.99 30.72 -5.64
CA ASP A 319 -4.24 30.06 -6.92
C ASP A 319 -5.21 28.85 -6.75
N GLY A 320 -5.81 28.68 -5.58
CA GLY A 320 -6.84 27.68 -5.30
C GLY A 320 -6.32 26.30 -4.92
N VAL A 321 -5.04 26.17 -4.59
CA VAL A 321 -4.45 24.90 -4.16
C VAL A 321 -4.63 24.71 -2.65
N SER A 322 -5.25 23.62 -2.22
CA SER A 322 -5.30 23.22 -0.82
C SER A 322 -3.96 22.56 -0.42
N ILE A 323 -3.33 23.08 0.61
CA ILE A 323 -2.01 22.63 1.07
C ILE A 323 -2.16 21.92 2.41
N TYR A 324 -1.90 20.64 2.40
CA TYR A 324 -1.85 19.77 3.56
C TYR A 324 -0.39 19.47 3.89
N ALA A 325 -0.04 19.44 5.16
CA ALA A 325 1.29 19.01 5.59
C ALA A 325 1.20 18.18 6.85
N VAL A 326 2.00 17.12 6.94
CA VAL A 326 2.06 16.26 8.11
C VAL A 326 3.48 15.81 8.40
N ALA A 327 3.91 16.01 9.65
CA ALA A 327 5.18 15.53 10.15
C ALA A 327 5.07 15.18 11.65
N SER A 328 5.97 14.30 12.12
CA SER A 328 6.09 13.96 13.55
C SER A 328 6.63 15.11 14.40
N ASN A 329 7.21 16.13 13.76
CA ASN A 329 7.66 17.36 14.43
C ASN A 329 6.44 18.15 14.91
N GLY A 330 6.34 18.43 16.19
CA GLY A 330 5.22 19.17 16.81
C GLY A 330 4.98 20.59 16.26
N GLU A 331 6.00 21.21 15.62
CA GLU A 331 5.83 22.51 14.99
C GLU A 331 5.06 22.47 13.65
N ILE A 332 5.09 21.34 12.95
CA ILE A 332 4.31 21.12 11.73
C ILE A 332 3.00 20.43 12.11
N GLY A 333 3.11 19.34 12.87
CA GLY A 333 1.97 18.51 13.30
C GLY A 333 1.11 18.07 12.12
N ASN A 334 -0.17 18.31 12.23
CA ASN A 334 -1.14 18.20 11.14
C ASN A 334 -1.54 19.62 10.74
N ASN A 335 -1.23 20.02 9.53
CA ASN A 335 -1.40 21.38 9.05
C ASN A 335 -2.26 21.42 7.78
N ILE A 336 -3.20 22.34 7.72
CA ILE A 336 -4.03 22.60 6.54
C ILE A 336 -3.94 24.10 6.23
N ASN A 337 -3.43 24.46 5.06
CA ASN A 337 -3.32 25.84 4.59
C ASN A 337 -2.60 26.77 5.57
N GLY A 338 -1.57 26.27 6.26
CA GLY A 338 -0.80 27.05 7.22
C GLY A 338 -1.34 27.00 8.66
N GLU A 339 -2.51 26.42 8.90
CA GLU A 339 -3.12 26.30 10.23
C GLU A 339 -2.91 24.89 10.80
N GLN A 340 -2.49 24.82 12.05
CA GLN A 340 -2.44 23.52 12.76
C GLN A 340 -3.85 23.10 13.15
N VAL A 341 -4.18 21.86 12.84
CA VAL A 341 -5.47 21.25 13.15
C VAL A 341 -5.31 19.97 13.95
N SER A 342 -6.38 19.50 14.56
CA SER A 342 -6.37 18.16 15.14
C SER A 342 -6.13 17.10 14.05
N ARG A 343 -5.63 15.94 14.45
CA ARG A 343 -5.42 14.85 13.49
C ARG A 343 -6.75 14.35 12.91
N GLU A 344 -7.79 14.36 13.70
CA GLU A 344 -9.15 14.03 13.28
C GLU A 344 -9.62 14.95 12.16
N GLU A 345 -9.55 16.25 12.38
CA GLU A 345 -9.94 17.26 11.39
C GLU A 345 -9.09 17.16 10.13
N PHE A 346 -7.77 16.92 10.27
CA PHE A 346 -6.86 16.69 9.15
C PHE A 346 -7.31 15.51 8.28
N LEU A 347 -7.56 14.36 8.89
CA LEU A 347 -7.95 13.15 8.16
C LEU A 347 -9.37 13.28 7.56
N ARG A 348 -10.30 13.87 8.30
CA ARG A 348 -11.66 14.13 7.83
C ARG A 348 -11.65 15.02 6.58
N ARG A 349 -10.95 16.16 6.64
CA ARG A 349 -10.84 17.07 5.50
C ARG A 349 -10.06 16.45 4.35
N LEU A 350 -8.95 15.77 4.63
CA LEU A 350 -8.16 15.13 3.60
C LEU A 350 -8.98 14.08 2.83
N LYS A 351 -9.84 13.32 3.51
CA LYS A 351 -10.76 12.37 2.88
C LYS A 351 -11.79 13.10 2.01
N THR A 352 -12.41 14.15 2.52
CA THR A 352 -13.41 14.94 1.79
C THR A 352 -12.81 15.61 0.57
N ASP A 353 -11.71 16.36 0.76
CA ASP A 353 -11.05 17.10 -0.30
C ASP A 353 -10.34 16.17 -1.31
N GLY A 354 -9.91 14.99 -0.87
CA GLY A 354 -9.35 13.96 -1.75
C GLY A 354 -10.37 13.42 -2.77
N LEU A 355 -11.64 13.35 -2.38
CA LEU A 355 -12.73 12.90 -3.25
C LEU A 355 -13.39 14.04 -4.05
N ASP A 356 -13.15 15.30 -3.67
CA ASP A 356 -13.71 16.46 -4.36
C ASP A 356 -13.00 16.68 -5.71
N VAL A 357 -13.66 16.32 -6.79
CA VAL A 357 -13.12 16.43 -8.17
C VAL A 357 -12.79 17.85 -8.59
N THR A 358 -13.34 18.87 -7.90
CA THR A 358 -13.14 20.30 -8.20
C THR A 358 -11.99 20.93 -7.43
N ARG A 359 -11.26 20.16 -6.64
CA ARG A 359 -10.23 20.66 -5.72
C ARG A 359 -8.82 20.24 -6.14
N LYS A 360 -7.92 21.21 -6.22
CA LYS A 360 -6.47 20.98 -6.31
C LYS A 360 -5.89 20.77 -4.93
N LEU A 361 -5.05 19.75 -4.75
CA LEU A 361 -4.53 19.37 -3.45
C LEU A 361 -3.09 18.90 -3.53
N ILE A 362 -2.26 19.37 -2.60
CA ILE A 362 -0.96 18.74 -2.31
C ILE A 362 -0.91 18.31 -0.84
N VAL A 363 -0.25 17.20 -0.59
CA VAL A 363 0.04 16.73 0.76
C VAL A 363 1.54 16.55 0.93
N LEU A 364 2.15 17.49 1.66
CA LEU A 364 3.56 17.45 2.02
C LEU A 364 3.77 16.51 3.21
N HIS A 365 4.61 15.52 3.06
CA HIS A 365 4.92 14.59 4.14
C HIS A 365 6.40 14.16 4.14
N TYR A 366 6.87 13.69 5.28
CA TYR A 366 8.21 13.11 5.41
C TYR A 366 8.00 11.66 5.82
N ASP A 367 7.58 10.82 6.14
CA ASP A 367 7.44 9.37 6.41
C ASP A 367 6.03 8.95 6.87
N ILE A 368 5.23 9.89 7.38
CA ILE A 368 4.01 9.58 8.11
C ILE A 368 2.88 9.04 7.21
N LEU A 369 2.81 9.50 5.95
CA LEU A 369 1.76 9.06 5.03
C LEU A 369 2.07 7.74 4.31
N ALA A 370 3.30 7.25 4.39
CA ALA A 370 3.65 5.95 3.84
C ALA A 370 2.89 4.80 4.55
N GLU A 371 2.37 5.03 5.76
CA GLU A 371 1.83 3.98 6.61
C GLU A 371 0.45 4.31 7.20
N GLY A 372 -0.54 3.52 6.85
CA GLY A 372 -1.82 3.44 7.56
C GLY A 372 -2.88 4.53 7.32
N ILE A 373 -2.68 5.51 6.43
CA ILE A 373 -3.72 6.48 6.08
C ILE A 373 -4.41 6.05 4.80
N ASP A 374 -5.65 5.65 4.89
CA ASP A 374 -6.48 5.31 3.74
C ASP A 374 -7.14 6.58 3.18
N VAL A 375 -6.52 7.18 2.16
CA VAL A 375 -7.07 8.32 1.43
C VAL A 375 -7.18 7.97 -0.03
N SER A 376 -8.39 8.03 -0.54
CA SER A 376 -8.70 7.87 -1.96
C SER A 376 -8.52 9.20 -2.71
N GLY A 377 -8.43 9.14 -4.03
CA GLY A 377 -8.50 10.31 -4.90
C GLY A 377 -7.16 10.94 -5.28
N PHE A 378 -6.01 10.46 -4.79
CA PHE A 378 -4.71 10.95 -5.26
C PHE A 378 -4.48 10.60 -6.72
N SER A 379 -4.09 11.60 -7.51
CA SER A 379 -3.76 11.43 -8.92
C SER A 379 -2.29 11.13 -9.17
N GLY A 380 -1.42 11.42 -8.20
CA GLY A 380 0.01 11.17 -8.37
C GLY A 380 0.84 11.35 -7.11
N ILE A 381 2.13 11.04 -7.25
CA ILE A 381 3.17 11.23 -6.23
C ILE A 381 4.31 12.08 -6.77
N MET A 382 4.95 12.84 -5.90
CA MET A 382 6.15 13.63 -6.20
C MET A 382 7.23 13.31 -5.15
N PRO A 383 8.13 12.37 -5.41
CA PRO A 383 9.25 12.09 -4.52
C PRO A 383 10.34 13.17 -4.70
N LEU A 384 10.53 14.04 -3.71
CA LEU A 384 11.62 15.04 -3.67
C LEU A 384 12.89 14.49 -3.03
N ARG A 385 12.91 13.22 -2.65
CA ARG A 385 14.05 12.51 -2.10
C ARG A 385 14.02 11.06 -2.55
N THR A 386 15.14 10.38 -2.46
CA THR A 386 15.20 8.93 -2.67
C THR A 386 14.36 8.21 -1.62
N LEU A 387 13.47 7.37 -2.07
CA LEU A 387 12.67 6.48 -1.22
C LEU A 387 13.21 5.06 -1.34
N SER A 388 13.22 4.32 -0.25
CA SER A 388 13.44 2.87 -0.36
C SER A 388 12.33 2.23 -1.19
N LYS A 389 12.63 1.11 -1.85
CA LYS A 389 11.67 0.36 -2.69
C LYS A 389 10.33 0.19 -2.00
N SER A 390 10.32 -0.28 -0.76
CA SER A 390 9.08 -0.48 0.01
C SER A 390 8.31 0.83 0.23
N LYS A 391 8.98 1.91 0.63
CA LYS A 391 8.33 3.22 0.85
C LYS A 391 7.80 3.82 -0.45
N PHE A 392 8.56 3.69 -1.54
CA PHE A 392 8.12 4.15 -2.86
C PHE A 392 6.83 3.45 -3.26
N LEU A 393 6.80 2.14 -3.18
CA LEU A 393 5.66 1.33 -3.59
C LEU A 393 4.42 1.53 -2.71
N GLN A 394 4.61 1.72 -1.42
CA GLN A 394 3.53 2.09 -0.51
C GLN A 394 2.95 3.47 -0.85
N THR A 395 3.81 4.45 -1.15
CA THR A 395 3.39 5.81 -1.54
C THR A 395 2.70 5.78 -2.90
N TYR A 396 3.31 5.12 -3.88
CA TYR A 396 2.76 4.96 -5.23
C TYR A 396 1.43 4.20 -5.20
N GLY A 397 1.33 3.10 -4.47
CA GLY A 397 0.13 2.29 -4.35
C GLY A 397 -1.10 3.07 -3.85
N ARG A 398 -0.92 4.22 -3.19
CA ARG A 398 -2.02 5.11 -2.81
C ARG A 398 -2.56 5.88 -4.01
N SER A 399 -1.68 6.36 -4.89
CA SER A 399 -2.07 7.03 -6.12
C SER A 399 -2.49 6.05 -7.22
N ALA A 400 -2.07 4.80 -7.15
CA ALA A 400 -2.40 3.77 -8.14
C ALA A 400 -3.78 3.13 -7.93
N ARG A 401 -4.53 3.51 -6.90
CA ARG A 401 -5.91 3.04 -6.72
C ARG A 401 -6.80 3.60 -7.82
N PRO A 402 -7.61 2.77 -8.48
CA PRO A 402 -8.61 3.25 -9.44
C PRO A 402 -9.62 4.19 -8.77
N ASP A 403 -10.19 5.08 -9.55
CA ASP A 403 -11.40 5.79 -9.15
C ASP A 403 -12.53 4.78 -8.88
N ALA A 404 -13.41 5.06 -7.93
CA ALA A 404 -14.44 4.12 -7.51
C ALA A 404 -15.45 3.82 -8.64
N GLU A 405 -15.78 4.85 -9.44
CA GLU A 405 -16.68 4.69 -10.58
C GLU A 405 -16.00 3.93 -11.72
N ASP A 406 -14.74 4.24 -12.01
CA ASP A 406 -13.96 3.53 -13.03
C ASP A 406 -13.86 2.05 -12.69
N ARG A 407 -13.53 1.74 -11.43
CA ARG A 407 -13.47 0.36 -10.95
C ARG A 407 -14.81 -0.37 -11.12
N ARG A 408 -15.91 0.28 -10.74
CA ARG A 408 -17.26 -0.28 -10.91
C ARG A 408 -17.58 -0.58 -12.38
N LYS A 409 -17.25 0.37 -13.28
CA LYS A 409 -17.48 0.22 -14.72
C LYS A 409 -16.67 -0.94 -15.31
N VAL A 410 -15.39 -1.06 -14.92
CA VAL A 410 -14.54 -2.18 -15.35
C VAL A 410 -15.06 -3.51 -14.81
N ASP A 411 -15.41 -3.57 -13.52
CA ASP A 411 -15.93 -4.78 -12.88
C ASP A 411 -17.25 -5.27 -13.50
N ASN A 412 -18.08 -4.34 -14.00
CA ASN A 412 -19.32 -4.65 -14.69
C ASN A 412 -19.15 -4.91 -16.21
N GLY A 413 -17.94 -4.73 -16.76
CA GLY A 413 -17.69 -4.84 -18.18
C GLY A 413 -18.29 -3.70 -19.03
N GLU A 414 -18.59 -2.56 -18.40
CA GLU A 414 -19.11 -1.36 -19.08
C GLU A 414 -17.99 -0.65 -19.88
N ILE A 415 -16.75 -0.72 -19.42
CA ILE A 415 -15.54 -0.23 -20.08
C ILE A 415 -14.41 -1.24 -19.90
N ASN A 416 -13.41 -1.22 -20.79
CA ASN A 416 -12.19 -1.98 -20.66
C ASN A 416 -11.10 -1.14 -19.95
N VAL A 417 -10.09 -1.80 -19.41
CA VAL A 417 -8.93 -1.13 -18.76
C VAL A 417 -8.10 -0.27 -19.73
N ASP A 418 -8.27 -0.48 -21.04
CA ASP A 418 -7.59 0.24 -22.11
C ASP A 418 -8.41 1.42 -22.66
N ASP A 419 -9.68 1.57 -22.27
CA ASP A 419 -10.57 2.67 -22.66
C ASP A 419 -10.28 3.93 -21.81
N LEU A 420 -9.03 4.41 -21.86
CA LEU A 420 -8.48 5.43 -20.96
C LEU A 420 -9.24 6.76 -21.02
N GLU A 421 -9.77 7.13 -22.19
CA GLU A 421 -10.57 8.35 -22.40
C GLU A 421 -11.94 8.29 -21.71
N LEU A 422 -12.43 7.10 -21.39
CA LEU A 422 -13.69 6.89 -20.68
C LEU A 422 -13.52 6.90 -19.16
N MET A 423 -12.27 6.83 -18.68
CA MET A 423 -11.95 6.79 -17.25
C MET A 423 -11.91 8.19 -16.63
N ASN A 424 -12.31 8.29 -15.37
CA ASN A 424 -12.10 9.47 -14.53
C ASN A 424 -10.62 9.63 -14.16
N LYS A 425 -9.93 8.50 -13.95
CA LYS A 425 -8.54 8.44 -13.54
C LYS A 425 -7.77 7.39 -14.34
N PRO A 426 -7.34 7.74 -15.56
CA PRO A 426 -6.66 6.78 -16.46
C PRO A 426 -5.24 6.43 -15.98
N TYR A 427 -4.56 7.32 -15.25
CA TYR A 427 -3.16 7.16 -14.83
C TYR A 427 -2.93 7.54 -13.37
N ALA A 428 -1.86 6.98 -12.78
CA ALA A 428 -1.24 7.45 -11.56
C ALA A 428 0.12 8.07 -11.90
N TYR A 429 0.25 9.38 -11.66
CA TYR A 429 1.44 10.12 -12.05
C TYR A 429 2.56 9.96 -11.03
N ILE A 430 3.77 9.74 -11.53
CA ILE A 430 5.01 9.76 -10.75
C ILE A 430 5.83 10.92 -11.29
N MET A 431 5.87 12.01 -10.57
CA MET A 431 6.58 13.21 -10.97
C MET A 431 7.95 13.25 -10.36
N ILE A 432 8.95 13.29 -11.21
CA ILE A 432 10.35 13.38 -10.81
C ILE A 432 10.85 14.75 -11.21
N PRO A 433 11.08 15.64 -10.25
CA PRO A 433 11.78 16.88 -10.53
C PRO A 433 13.20 16.52 -10.97
N SER A 434 13.49 16.71 -12.25
CA SER A 434 14.83 16.55 -12.79
C SER A 434 15.52 17.91 -12.73
N VAL A 435 16.55 17.97 -11.93
CA VAL A 435 17.43 19.14 -11.93
C VAL A 435 18.47 18.92 -12.99
N TYR A 436 18.54 19.84 -13.93
CA TYR A 436 19.60 19.87 -14.95
C TYR A 436 20.91 20.42 -14.34
N SER A 437 21.38 19.80 -13.26
CA SER A 437 22.59 20.24 -12.56
C SER A 437 23.82 19.40 -12.85
N GLY A 438 23.76 18.47 -13.78
CA GLY A 438 24.92 17.63 -14.09
C GLY A 438 25.44 16.77 -12.92
N ASN A 439 24.69 16.73 -11.82
CA ASN A 439 25.11 16.05 -10.60
C ASN A 439 24.80 14.54 -10.70
N ASP A 440 25.80 13.71 -10.46
CA ASP A 440 25.70 12.26 -10.65
C ASP A 440 24.71 11.60 -9.68
N ASP A 441 24.48 12.18 -8.51
CA ASP A 441 23.54 11.66 -7.52
C ASP A 441 22.06 11.72 -7.98
N ASP A 442 21.65 12.79 -8.65
CA ASP A 442 20.28 12.94 -9.16
C ASP A 442 20.00 11.97 -10.30
N LYS A 443 21.03 11.71 -11.13
CA LYS A 443 20.98 10.70 -12.21
C LYS A 443 20.82 9.29 -11.65
N ALA A 444 21.58 8.96 -10.61
CA ALA A 444 21.53 7.64 -9.97
C ALA A 444 20.13 7.38 -9.37
N ASN A 445 19.51 8.39 -8.78
CA ASN A 445 18.16 8.28 -8.20
C ASN A 445 17.10 7.99 -9.26
N VAL A 446 17.19 8.62 -10.43
CA VAL A 446 16.26 8.39 -11.56
C VAL A 446 16.44 6.99 -12.13
N VAL A 447 17.70 6.54 -12.32
CA VAL A 447 18.01 5.18 -12.79
C VAL A 447 17.48 4.13 -11.83
N GLN A 448 17.71 4.33 -10.53
CA GLN A 448 17.21 3.42 -9.51
C GLN A 448 15.68 3.34 -9.55
N LEU A 449 14.99 4.46 -9.66
CA LEU A 449 13.53 4.51 -9.71
C LEU A 449 12.98 3.79 -10.95
N ILE A 450 13.56 4.02 -12.13
CA ILE A 450 13.17 3.33 -13.36
C ILE A 450 13.41 1.81 -13.22
N THR A 451 14.53 1.42 -12.63
CA THR A 451 14.86 0.01 -12.38
C THR A 451 13.84 -0.63 -11.43
N GLU A 452 13.49 0.07 -10.36
CA GLU A 452 12.48 -0.41 -9.39
C GLU A 452 11.09 -0.52 -10.02
N LEU A 453 10.69 0.44 -10.86
CA LEU A 453 9.44 0.37 -11.61
C LEU A 453 9.42 -0.81 -12.57
N ARG A 454 10.52 -1.06 -13.28
CA ARG A 454 10.67 -2.22 -14.16
C ARG A 454 10.54 -3.53 -13.40
N ASP A 455 11.25 -3.66 -12.28
CA ASP A 455 11.17 -4.86 -11.41
C ASP A 455 9.75 -5.11 -10.91
N TYR A 456 8.92 -4.09 -10.94
CA TYR A 456 7.51 -4.15 -10.59
C TYR A 456 6.59 -4.49 -11.78
N GLY A 457 7.15 -4.75 -12.95
CA GLY A 457 6.41 -5.11 -14.16
C GLY A 457 5.80 -3.91 -14.89
N PHE A 458 6.26 -2.70 -14.61
CA PHE A 458 5.94 -1.52 -15.45
C PHE A 458 6.79 -1.53 -16.72
N ASN A 459 6.19 -1.13 -17.82
CA ASN A 459 6.91 -0.93 -19.07
C ASN A 459 7.37 0.53 -19.19
N PRO A 460 8.64 0.86 -18.94
CA PRO A 460 9.11 2.24 -19.02
C PRO A 460 8.86 2.89 -20.39
N ASN A 461 8.81 2.11 -21.46
CA ASN A 461 8.61 2.64 -22.81
C ASN A 461 7.16 3.05 -23.09
N GLU A 462 6.18 2.40 -22.45
CA GLU A 462 4.77 2.74 -22.57
C GLU A 462 4.34 3.75 -21.51
N ASP A 463 4.99 3.69 -20.34
CA ASP A 463 4.57 4.42 -19.15
C ASP A 463 5.41 5.69 -18.88
N ILE A 464 6.51 5.90 -19.63
CA ILE A 464 7.29 7.14 -19.58
C ILE A 464 6.74 8.13 -20.59
N VAL A 465 6.10 9.18 -20.09
CA VAL A 465 5.72 10.32 -20.91
C VAL A 465 6.76 11.40 -20.75
N GLY A 466 7.23 11.86 -21.90
CA GLY A 466 8.32 12.81 -22.00
C GLY A 466 8.11 14.09 -21.20
N THR A 467 9.21 14.77 -21.08
CA THR A 467 9.38 16.09 -20.49
C THR A 467 8.32 17.06 -20.97
N ASP A 468 7.59 17.65 -20.05
CA ASP A 468 6.67 18.71 -20.37
C ASP A 468 7.30 20.09 -20.24
N ARG A 469 6.80 20.96 -21.10
CA ARG A 469 7.29 22.31 -21.34
C ARG A 469 7.35 23.17 -20.08
N ILE A 470 8.47 23.78 -19.88
CA ILE A 470 8.56 25.11 -19.29
C ILE A 470 8.14 26.10 -20.37
N HIS A 471 7.27 27.05 -20.07
CA HIS A 471 6.82 28.06 -21.02
C HIS A 471 7.99 28.69 -21.79
N GLY A 472 8.00 28.54 -23.11
CA GLY A 472 8.94 29.21 -23.99
C GLY A 472 9.88 28.30 -24.79
N ILE A 473 9.86 27.00 -24.58
CA ILE A 473 10.72 26.04 -25.30
C ILE A 473 9.96 25.40 -26.47
N SER A 474 10.57 25.35 -27.65
CA SER A 474 9.99 24.73 -28.86
C SER A 474 10.00 23.18 -28.78
N GLU A 475 9.19 22.51 -29.64
CA GLU A 475 9.21 21.03 -29.72
C GLU A 475 10.58 20.47 -30.10
N GLU A 476 11.36 21.23 -30.90
CA GLU A 476 12.72 20.86 -31.31
C GLU A 476 13.68 20.92 -30.10
N GLU A 477 13.61 21.96 -29.27
CA GLU A 477 14.40 22.09 -28.05
C GLU A 477 14.02 21.04 -27.00
N GLN A 478 12.76 20.61 -26.94
CA GLN A 478 12.31 19.50 -26.09
C GLN A 478 12.90 18.17 -26.53
N LEU A 479 12.88 17.90 -27.82
CA LEU A 479 13.46 16.70 -28.40
C LEU A 479 14.97 16.69 -28.19
N GLU A 480 15.61 17.87 -28.29
CA GLU A 480 17.04 18.04 -28.05
C GLU A 480 17.39 17.85 -26.57
N SER A 481 16.60 18.40 -25.65
CA SER A 481 16.74 18.16 -24.20
C SER A 481 16.51 16.71 -23.81
N LEU A 482 15.53 16.03 -24.43
CA LEU A 482 15.30 14.61 -24.24
C LEU A 482 16.47 13.77 -24.80
N ASN A 483 16.99 14.14 -25.97
CA ASN A 483 18.14 13.50 -26.59
C ASN A 483 19.44 13.79 -25.81
N GLU A 484 19.55 14.94 -25.19
CA GLU A 484 20.66 15.32 -24.32
C GLU A 484 20.58 14.59 -22.98
N LEU A 485 19.40 14.42 -22.41
CA LEU A 485 19.14 13.54 -21.27
C LEU A 485 19.53 12.09 -21.61
N LYS A 486 19.16 11.61 -22.79
CA LYS A 486 19.57 10.28 -23.29
C LYS A 486 21.07 10.17 -23.52
N ARG A 487 21.76 11.24 -23.96
CA ARG A 487 23.23 11.25 -24.19
C ARG A 487 24.01 11.39 -22.88
N ASN A 488 23.51 12.17 -21.93
CA ASN A 488 24.17 12.44 -20.64
C ASN A 488 23.86 11.39 -19.58
N LEU A 489 22.92 10.48 -19.88
CA LEU A 489 22.60 9.28 -19.11
C LEU A 489 22.88 8.05 -19.99
N PRO A 490 24.17 7.79 -20.37
CA PRO A 490 24.49 6.70 -21.29
C PRO A 490 23.97 5.34 -20.81
N ASN A 491 23.92 5.13 -19.50
CA ASN A 491 23.35 3.92 -18.91
C ASN A 491 21.81 3.89 -18.95
N ILE A 492 21.13 5.03 -19.00
CA ILE A 492 19.65 5.04 -19.19
C ILE A 492 19.32 4.78 -20.65
N GLY A 493 20.05 5.36 -21.61
CA GLY A 493 19.89 5.07 -23.03
C GLY A 493 20.18 3.59 -23.31
N GLU A 494 21.29 3.09 -22.83
CA GLU A 494 21.67 1.68 -22.94
C GLU A 494 20.74 0.76 -22.11
N THR A 495 20.27 1.22 -20.96
CA THR A 495 19.26 0.51 -20.15
C THR A 495 17.90 0.55 -20.83
N ILE A 496 17.49 1.63 -21.48
CA ILE A 496 16.24 1.72 -22.27
C ILE A 496 16.37 0.88 -23.55
N GLU A 497 17.50 0.89 -24.25
CA GLU A 497 17.74 0.04 -25.41
C GLU A 497 17.89 -1.43 -25.02
N ASN A 498 18.59 -1.75 -23.95
CA ASN A 498 18.66 -3.09 -23.40
C ASN A 498 17.31 -3.57 -22.85
N LEU A 499 16.50 -2.66 -22.31
CA LEU A 499 15.11 -2.89 -21.93
C LEU A 499 14.23 -3.18 -23.14
N GLN A 500 14.40 -2.48 -24.26
CA GLN A 500 13.69 -2.78 -25.50
C GLN A 500 14.05 -4.17 -26.03
N VAL A 501 15.34 -4.52 -26.00
CA VAL A 501 15.83 -5.85 -26.41
C VAL A 501 15.31 -6.95 -25.48
N VAL A 502 15.31 -6.71 -24.17
CA VAL A 502 14.80 -7.68 -23.17
C VAL A 502 13.29 -7.82 -23.28
N LEU A 503 12.55 -6.72 -23.46
CA LEU A 503 11.09 -6.72 -23.62
C LEU A 503 10.65 -7.31 -24.96
N GLU A 504 11.42 -7.11 -26.04
CA GLU A 504 11.18 -7.81 -27.31
C GLU A 504 11.51 -9.30 -27.20
N ALA A 505 12.57 -9.68 -26.50
CA ALA A 505 12.87 -11.07 -26.18
C ALA A 505 11.80 -11.69 -25.26
N GLU A 506 11.24 -10.94 -24.31
CA GLU A 506 10.14 -11.37 -23.43
C GLU A 506 8.80 -11.45 -24.16
N LYS A 507 8.54 -10.59 -25.15
CA LYS A 507 7.39 -10.71 -26.07
C LYS A 507 7.46 -11.99 -26.92
N HIS A 508 8.66 -12.45 -27.23
CA HIS A 508 8.89 -13.66 -28.02
C HIS A 508 9.07 -14.92 -27.18
N ALA A 509 9.60 -14.80 -25.96
CA ALA A 509 9.64 -15.88 -24.99
C ALA A 509 8.46 -15.69 -24.04
N LYS A 510 7.45 -16.53 -24.11
CA LYS A 510 6.46 -16.70 -23.04
C LYS A 510 7.20 -17.19 -21.79
N LEU A 511 7.84 -16.27 -21.07
CA LEU A 511 8.44 -16.57 -19.78
C LEU A 511 7.36 -17.16 -18.87
N SER A 512 7.60 -18.34 -18.36
CA SER A 512 6.72 -18.96 -17.40
C SER A 512 6.67 -18.08 -16.15
N LYS A 513 5.54 -18.07 -15.45
CA LYS A 513 5.38 -17.35 -14.16
C LYS A 513 6.52 -17.68 -13.17
N SER A 514 7.11 -18.86 -13.29
CA SER A 514 8.25 -19.35 -12.51
C SER A 514 9.56 -18.65 -12.85
N GLU A 515 9.77 -18.25 -14.10
CA GLU A 515 10.98 -17.54 -14.53
C GLU A 515 10.93 -16.05 -14.20
N LEU A 516 9.73 -15.45 -14.28
CA LEU A 516 9.47 -14.10 -13.73
C LEU A 516 9.74 -14.07 -12.22
N LEU A 517 9.32 -15.10 -11.49
CA LEU A 517 9.60 -15.25 -10.06
C LEU A 517 11.10 -15.42 -9.78
N LYS A 518 11.83 -16.20 -10.58
CA LYS A 518 13.27 -16.33 -10.44
C LYS A 518 14.01 -15.02 -10.65
N ASN A 519 13.64 -14.27 -11.68
CA ASN A 519 14.29 -12.98 -11.99
C ASN A 519 13.93 -11.89 -10.98
N GLN A 520 12.69 -11.90 -10.46
CA GLN A 520 12.19 -10.88 -9.55
C GLN A 520 12.56 -11.14 -8.08
N PHE A 521 12.72 -12.40 -7.70
CA PHE A 521 12.92 -12.79 -6.30
C PHE A 521 14.25 -13.53 -6.05
N GLY A 522 15.07 -13.75 -7.09
CA GLY A 522 16.35 -14.45 -6.93
C GLY A 522 16.22 -15.90 -6.43
N ILE A 523 15.07 -16.54 -6.71
CA ILE A 523 14.77 -17.92 -6.28
C ILE A 523 14.99 -18.88 -7.44
#